data_7e3c144ca0dda5f597dea5b64dfc8108
#
_entry.id   7e3c144ca0dda5f597dea5b64dfc8108
#
_cell.length_a   1.000
_cell.length_b   1.000
_cell.length_c   1.000
_cell.angle_alpha   90.00
_cell.angle_beta   90.00
_cell.angle_gamma   90.00
#
_symmetry.space_group_name_H-M   'P 1'
#
loop_
_entity.id
_entity.type
_entity.pdbx_description
1 polymer ?
#
loop_
_entity_poly.entity_id
_entity_poly.type
_entity_poly.pdbx_seq_one_letter_code
_entity_poly.pdbx_strand_id
1 'polypeptide(L)'
;MLAAVFVASIGMAGPSQVMPDTATLEINAGRKIAFVNPLPRMMCGRVRCGMYNNPELSLPGVLTTSDSDLGAFLQKMRETLMANRRMLFIDGKTLVCNHNWIRDHVQQMKGWMHWEYDPESFLRFIIDTQRSDGQFFELVKQLDDRHWAMVDEDCRIIFPADNLSLVRLELEADVEYLVVEGAWQYYRMTGDDNWLGAVLPALEKGIDYQTSDPKRWSARYGLCIRPYTIDTWDFTADFSSSTNRTIRGPMCAMHGDNTGVYQAMNQLAWMNDRLGNVAKAKSWRERAALLRTSIMKHLWNGRFFVHQFLVDGGEPHDGNEANRLSLSDAYALNRGILSGDECRAIIDEYRHRRETSGAFAEWFTIDPPYSPSFMKYKPGQYVNGAISPFTAGELAKGAFANGREVYGWDIIKRMMTLVKRDGTIYFLYDPKTQSAQGGGPSAWGAAAMMSAIDEGLAGVVNTGVGYDEIEFSPHWPVTSYKELRYVTGYELTKKYVDVRHIRTEEGMRYNFKSPAKRVKAHLLLPDGKNPKALLVDGKETAFTLSVVGQSRYVDVAVSPANDVADFEVMF
;
A
#
# COMPACT_ATOMS: atom_id res chain seq x y z
N MET A 1 -14.45 18.29 4.72
CA MET A 1 -14.30 18.94 6.06
C MET A 1 -13.99 17.94 7.16
N LEU A 2 -14.41 16.71 7.13
CA LEU A 2 -14.23 15.75 8.22
C LEU A 2 -12.86 15.09 8.30
N ALA A 3 -12.22 14.79 7.21
CA ALA A 3 -10.82 14.35 7.24
C ALA A 3 -9.87 15.49 7.66
N ALA A 4 -10.21 16.74 7.32
CA ALA A 4 -9.41 17.91 7.68
C ALA A 4 -9.56 18.34 9.16
N VAL A 5 -10.68 18.07 9.80
CA VAL A 5 -10.92 18.52 11.19
C VAL A 5 -10.11 17.73 12.22
N PHE A 6 -9.69 16.50 11.89
CA PHE A 6 -8.93 15.68 12.84
C PHE A 6 -7.43 15.98 12.91
N VAL A 7 -6.87 16.69 11.94
CA VAL A 7 -5.45 17.09 11.96
C VAL A 7 -5.27 18.48 12.55
N ALA A 8 -6.29 19.34 12.49
CA ALA A 8 -6.19 20.72 12.97
C ALA A 8 -6.35 20.90 14.49
N SER A 9 -6.77 19.87 15.24
CA SER A 9 -6.90 19.97 16.69
C SER A 9 -5.74 19.36 17.49
N ILE A 10 -4.73 18.82 16.81
CA ILE A 10 -3.45 18.52 17.44
C ILE A 10 -2.59 19.78 17.24
N GLY A 11 -2.81 20.76 18.09
CA GLY A 11 -1.92 21.91 18.18
C GLY A 11 -0.49 21.40 18.31
N MET A 12 0.42 21.88 17.46
CA MET A 12 1.83 21.71 17.68
C MET A 12 2.14 22.24 19.07
N ALA A 13 2.32 21.34 20.03
CA ALA A 13 2.95 21.72 21.28
C ALA A 13 4.36 22.20 20.92
N GLY A 14 4.64 23.45 21.23
CA GLY A 14 5.98 24.01 21.05
C GLY A 14 7.03 23.19 21.79
N PRO A 15 8.32 23.35 21.49
CA PRO A 15 9.38 22.46 21.94
C PRO A 15 9.66 22.41 23.45
N SER A 16 8.77 22.93 24.31
CA SER A 16 9.03 23.08 25.74
C SER A 16 8.03 22.40 26.69
N GLN A 17 7.06 21.63 26.22
CA GLN A 17 6.25 20.83 27.14
C GLN A 17 6.87 19.46 27.35
N VAL A 18 7.58 19.34 28.48
CA VAL A 18 8.00 18.07 29.06
C VAL A 18 6.75 17.32 29.48
N MET A 19 6.35 16.34 28.71
CA MET A 19 5.32 15.39 29.14
C MET A 19 5.86 14.54 30.29
N PRO A 20 5.03 14.21 31.30
CA PRO A 20 5.48 13.42 32.42
C PRO A 20 6.03 12.06 32.01
N ASP A 21 7.11 11.67 32.67
CA ASP A 21 7.95 10.50 32.37
C ASP A 21 7.27 9.14 32.65
N THR A 22 6.12 9.15 33.23
CA THR A 22 5.27 8.00 33.41
C THR A 22 4.08 8.17 32.53
N ALA A 23 3.93 7.34 31.54
CA ALA A 23 2.67 7.08 30.88
C ALA A 23 1.70 6.34 31.82
N THR A 24 1.53 6.81 33.03
CA THR A 24 0.27 6.85 33.68
C THR A 24 -0.50 7.94 32.95
N LEU A 25 -0.86 7.64 31.74
CA LEU A 25 -2.17 8.01 31.27
C LEU A 25 -3.07 7.42 32.34
N GLU A 26 -3.23 8.18 33.44
CA GLU A 26 -4.35 7.95 34.28
C GLU A 26 -5.52 8.04 33.35
N ILE A 27 -6.05 6.89 33.02
CA ILE A 27 -7.36 6.76 32.43
C ILE A 27 -8.27 7.25 33.54
N ASN A 28 -8.45 8.53 33.57
CA ASN A 28 -9.31 9.18 34.51
C ASN A 28 -10.72 8.67 34.26
N ALA A 29 -11.42 8.16 35.29
CA ALA A 29 -12.72 7.54 35.22
C ALA A 29 -13.73 8.46 34.56
N GLY A 30 -14.26 8.06 33.44
CA GLY A 30 -15.27 8.80 32.71
C GLY A 30 -14.90 9.43 31.37
N ARG A 31 -14.18 9.05 30.48
CA ARG A 31 -12.78 9.31 30.22
C ARG A 31 -12.41 9.15 28.78
N LYS A 32 -11.87 10.22 28.23
CA LYS A 32 -11.37 10.32 26.86
C LYS A 32 -10.08 9.50 26.77
N ILE A 33 -10.04 8.48 25.94
CA ILE A 33 -8.78 7.94 25.50
C ILE A 33 -8.20 8.92 24.52
N ALA A 34 -7.14 9.56 24.92
CA ALA A 34 -6.32 10.30 24.01
C ALA A 34 -5.66 9.29 23.05
N PHE A 35 -5.77 9.53 21.74
CA PHE A 35 -4.84 8.95 20.79
C PHE A 35 -3.48 9.58 21.12
N VAL A 36 -2.66 8.83 21.82
CA VAL A 36 -1.32 9.28 22.10
C VAL A 36 -0.48 9.00 20.85
N ASN A 37 -0.06 10.08 20.21
CA ASN A 37 0.98 9.99 19.21
C ASN A 37 2.30 9.81 19.97
N PRO A 38 2.87 8.60 20.09
CA PRO A 38 4.06 8.43 20.90
C PRO A 38 5.21 9.12 20.18
N LEU A 39 5.59 10.28 20.73
CA LEU A 39 6.91 10.80 20.43
C LEU A 39 7.94 9.71 20.76
N PRO A 40 9.05 9.60 20.03
CA PRO A 40 10.09 8.61 20.32
C PRO A 40 10.48 8.52 21.80
N ARG A 41 10.46 9.64 22.53
CA ARG A 41 10.70 9.70 23.98
C ARG A 41 9.65 9.00 24.85
N MET A 42 8.39 8.94 24.42
CA MET A 42 7.34 8.25 25.19
C MET A 42 7.50 6.74 25.17
N MET A 43 8.23 6.24 24.20
CA MET A 43 8.61 4.83 24.14
C MET A 43 9.88 4.55 24.95
N CYS A 44 10.67 5.58 25.29
CA CYS A 44 11.95 5.43 25.98
C CYS A 44 11.86 4.89 27.42
N GLY A 45 10.71 5.03 28.05
CA GLY A 45 10.45 4.34 29.32
C GLY A 45 10.21 2.84 29.20
N ARG A 46 10.21 2.29 27.97
CA ARG A 46 10.01 0.87 27.68
C ARG A 46 11.03 0.39 26.65
N VAL A 47 11.33 -0.91 26.67
CA VAL A 47 12.27 -1.58 25.76
C VAL A 47 12.10 -1.16 24.28
N ARG A 48 10.87 -0.93 23.84
CA ARG A 48 10.57 -0.55 22.45
C ARG A 48 11.11 0.82 22.03
N CYS A 49 11.08 1.81 22.93
CA CYS A 49 11.59 3.14 22.61
C CYS A 49 13.11 3.16 22.50
N GLY A 50 13.80 2.41 23.35
CA GLY A 50 15.24 2.23 23.24
C GLY A 50 15.68 1.66 21.88
N MET A 51 14.82 0.82 21.28
CA MET A 51 15.08 0.24 19.95
C MET A 51 15.02 1.26 18.82
N TYR A 52 14.11 2.25 18.89
CA TYR A 52 14.02 3.29 17.85
C TYR A 52 15.10 4.38 17.98
N ASN A 53 15.62 4.58 19.17
CA ASN A 53 16.64 5.58 19.47
C ASN A 53 18.02 4.98 19.68
N ASN A 54 18.17 3.67 19.57
CA ASN A 54 19.46 3.00 19.72
C ASN A 54 20.28 3.19 18.43
N PRO A 55 21.46 3.85 18.50
CA PRO A 55 22.35 4.01 17.36
C PRO A 55 22.74 2.68 16.71
N GLU A 56 22.85 1.60 17.50
CA GLU A 56 23.18 0.27 16.99
C GLU A 56 22.04 -0.35 16.17
N LEU A 57 20.78 0.00 16.45
CA LEU A 57 19.61 -0.43 15.66
C LEU A 57 19.34 0.47 14.47
N SER A 58 19.95 1.65 14.43
CA SER A 58 19.87 2.56 13.29
C SER A 58 20.95 2.29 12.23
N LEU A 59 21.91 1.39 12.49
CA LEU A 59 23.05 1.13 11.62
C LEU A 59 23.34 -0.38 11.48
N PRO A 60 23.21 -0.92 10.26
CA PRO A 60 22.61 -0.33 9.09
C PRO A 60 21.08 -0.42 9.18
N GLY A 61 20.39 0.70 9.28
CA GLY A 61 18.93 0.72 9.29
C GLY A 61 18.37 0.11 8.01
N VAL A 62 17.12 -0.36 8.07
CA VAL A 62 16.39 -0.83 6.90
C VAL A 62 15.88 0.35 6.06
N LEU A 63 15.68 0.12 4.77
CA LEU A 63 15.33 1.13 3.77
C LEU A 63 16.32 2.30 3.81
N THR A 64 17.61 1.98 3.80
CA THR A 64 18.71 2.95 3.80
C THR A 64 19.62 2.77 2.60
N THR A 65 20.30 3.83 2.22
CA THR A 65 21.24 3.85 1.10
C THR A 65 22.46 4.71 1.41
N SER A 66 23.57 4.46 0.71
CA SER A 66 24.77 5.28 0.77
C SER A 66 24.64 6.60 -0.02
N ASP A 67 23.64 6.76 -0.88
CA ASP A 67 23.38 8.03 -1.55
C ASP A 67 22.71 9.04 -0.61
N SER A 68 23.22 10.27 -0.58
CA SER A 68 22.79 11.29 0.38
C SER A 68 21.39 11.83 0.10
N ASP A 69 21.03 12.05 -1.16
CA ASP A 69 19.73 12.64 -1.51
C ASP A 69 18.61 11.61 -1.40
N LEU A 70 18.82 10.41 -1.92
CA LEU A 70 17.87 9.31 -1.75
C LEU A 70 17.77 8.87 -0.28
N GLY A 71 18.89 8.87 0.45
CA GLY A 71 18.91 8.57 1.88
C GLY A 71 18.14 9.60 2.70
N ALA A 72 18.31 10.90 2.42
CA ALA A 72 17.53 11.96 3.06
C ALA A 72 16.03 11.85 2.75
N PHE A 73 15.68 11.47 1.53
CA PHE A 73 14.29 11.21 1.16
C PHE A 73 13.70 10.03 1.92
N LEU A 74 14.37 8.89 1.97
CA LEU A 74 13.94 7.71 2.73
C LEU A 74 13.79 8.00 4.22
N GLN A 75 14.75 8.77 4.79
CA GLN A 75 14.67 9.21 6.18
C GLN A 75 13.41 10.07 6.42
N LYS A 76 13.08 10.99 5.51
CA LYS A 76 11.88 11.82 5.62
C LYS A 76 10.58 10.98 5.54
N MET A 77 10.54 9.97 4.66
CA MET A 77 9.41 9.03 4.59
C MET A 77 9.26 8.24 5.89
N ARG A 78 10.37 7.75 6.44
CA ARG A 78 10.40 7.08 7.75
C ARG A 78 9.87 7.97 8.87
N GLU A 79 10.35 9.20 8.97
CA GLU A 79 9.87 10.19 9.96
C GLU A 79 8.36 10.40 9.85
N THR A 80 7.84 10.51 8.64
CA THR A 80 6.39 10.66 8.40
C THR A 80 5.60 9.44 8.86
N LEU A 81 6.06 8.23 8.55
CA LEU A 81 5.42 6.99 8.99
C LEU A 81 5.45 6.85 10.52
N MET A 82 6.60 7.10 11.14
CA MET A 82 6.76 6.96 12.58
C MET A 82 5.98 8.03 13.36
N ALA A 83 5.86 9.25 12.82
CA ALA A 83 5.04 10.29 13.42
C ALA A 83 3.53 9.96 13.40
N ASN A 84 3.10 9.10 12.49
CA ASN A 84 1.70 8.68 12.39
C ASN A 84 1.36 7.46 13.29
N ARG A 85 2.36 6.79 13.83
CA ARG A 85 2.22 5.64 14.73
C ARG A 85 1.43 6.01 16.00
N ARG A 86 0.49 5.16 16.37
CA ARG A 86 -0.43 5.38 17.50
C ARG A 86 -0.54 4.14 18.37
N MET A 87 -0.87 4.36 19.63
CA MET A 87 -1.29 3.32 20.56
C MET A 87 -2.75 3.56 20.94
N LEU A 88 -3.56 2.53 20.81
CA LEU A 88 -4.96 2.52 21.24
C LEU A 88 -5.08 1.62 22.48
N PHE A 89 -5.87 2.07 23.44
CA PHE A 89 -6.24 1.27 24.61
C PHE A 89 -7.72 0.97 24.51
N ILE A 90 -8.07 -0.28 24.30
CA ILE A 90 -9.44 -0.69 24.06
C ILE A 90 -9.66 -2.11 24.62
N ASP A 91 -10.74 -2.31 25.36
CA ASP A 91 -11.11 -3.61 25.93
C ASP A 91 -9.95 -4.26 26.71
N GLY A 92 -9.24 -3.47 27.52
CA GLY A 92 -8.09 -3.92 28.31
C GLY A 92 -6.84 -4.28 27.49
N LYS A 93 -6.84 -4.07 26.17
CA LYS A 93 -5.73 -4.36 25.27
C LYS A 93 -5.02 -3.08 24.86
N THR A 94 -3.70 -3.17 24.65
CA THR A 94 -2.92 -2.13 23.99
C THR A 94 -2.70 -2.55 22.55
N LEU A 95 -3.19 -1.75 21.60
CA LEU A 95 -3.05 -1.99 20.18
C LEU A 95 -2.13 -0.94 19.56
N VAL A 96 -1.29 -1.36 18.62
CA VAL A 96 -0.40 -0.47 17.87
C VAL A 96 -0.89 -0.37 16.43
N CYS A 97 -1.13 0.85 15.97
CA CYS A 97 -1.54 1.10 14.60
C CYS A 97 -0.79 2.31 14.01
N ASN A 98 -0.70 2.37 12.71
CA ASN A 98 -0.23 3.58 12.01
C ASN A 98 -1.39 4.52 11.65
N HIS A 99 -2.61 4.00 11.65
CA HIS A 99 -3.85 4.77 11.54
C HIS A 99 -5.00 4.00 12.18
N ASN A 100 -6.01 4.70 12.66
CA ASN A 100 -7.21 4.09 13.27
C ASN A 100 -8.26 3.60 12.25
N TRP A 101 -8.04 3.83 10.95
CA TRP A 101 -8.75 3.22 9.84
C TRP A 101 -7.95 2.04 9.31
N ILE A 102 -8.58 0.88 9.13
CA ILE A 102 -7.88 -0.31 8.64
C ILE A 102 -7.31 -0.12 7.23
N ARG A 103 -7.99 0.62 6.37
CA ARG A 103 -7.51 0.96 5.02
C ARG A 103 -6.17 1.66 5.07
N ASP A 104 -6.10 2.75 5.82
CA ASP A 104 -4.87 3.53 5.97
C ASP A 104 -3.77 2.70 6.64
N HIS A 105 -4.13 1.97 7.71
CA HIS A 105 -3.20 1.11 8.43
C HIS A 105 -2.54 0.09 7.49
N VAL A 106 -3.33 -0.63 6.70
CA VAL A 106 -2.84 -1.67 5.76
C VAL A 106 -1.99 -1.06 4.64
N GLN A 107 -2.43 0.06 4.06
CA GLN A 107 -1.63 0.72 3.03
C GLN A 107 -0.31 1.27 3.58
N GLN A 108 -0.31 1.75 4.81
CA GLN A 108 0.89 2.24 5.48
C GLN A 108 1.83 1.11 5.91
N MET A 109 1.33 -0.12 6.12
CA MET A 109 2.16 -1.30 6.40
C MET A 109 3.22 -1.54 5.33
N LYS A 110 3.00 -1.19 4.06
CA LYS A 110 3.97 -1.32 2.97
C LYS A 110 5.33 -0.65 3.26
N GLY A 111 5.36 0.34 4.14
CA GLY A 111 6.58 0.98 4.62
C GLY A 111 6.80 0.80 6.12
N TRP A 112 5.76 0.97 6.91
CA TRP A 112 5.82 1.02 8.36
C TRP A 112 6.27 -0.30 9.01
N MET A 113 5.88 -1.46 8.47
CA MET A 113 6.24 -2.77 9.00
C MET A 113 7.74 -3.05 9.00
N HIS A 114 8.54 -2.34 8.22
CA HIS A 114 9.99 -2.50 8.22
C HIS A 114 10.64 -2.16 9.56
N TRP A 115 10.03 -1.28 10.36
CA TRP A 115 10.54 -0.82 11.66
C TRP A 115 9.66 -1.18 12.85
N GLU A 116 8.42 -1.62 12.61
CA GLU A 116 7.48 -1.86 13.70
C GLU A 116 7.73 -3.22 14.38
N TYR A 117 7.61 -3.22 15.70
CA TYR A 117 7.73 -4.42 16.53
C TYR A 117 6.39 -5.03 16.92
N ASP A 118 5.30 -4.34 16.65
CA ASP A 118 3.94 -4.80 16.86
C ASP A 118 3.04 -4.38 15.68
N PRO A 119 3.29 -4.92 14.49
CA PRO A 119 2.43 -4.65 13.33
C PRO A 119 1.13 -5.47 13.35
N GLU A 120 0.96 -6.34 14.34
CA GLU A 120 -0.10 -7.32 14.43
C GLU A 120 -1.32 -6.84 15.22
N SER A 121 -1.10 -6.21 16.38
CA SER A 121 -2.13 -6.12 17.42
C SER A 121 -3.42 -5.43 16.99
N PHE A 122 -3.34 -4.36 16.19
CA PHE A 122 -4.53 -3.69 15.66
C PHE A 122 -5.21 -4.52 14.56
N LEU A 123 -4.44 -5.08 13.63
CA LEU A 123 -4.95 -5.95 12.57
C LEU A 123 -5.66 -7.18 13.18
N ARG A 124 -5.03 -7.82 14.17
CA ARG A 124 -5.59 -8.97 14.86
C ARG A 124 -6.89 -8.61 15.60
N PHE A 125 -6.95 -7.44 16.23
CA PHE A 125 -8.16 -6.96 16.88
C PHE A 125 -9.32 -6.80 15.89
N ILE A 126 -9.08 -6.24 14.72
CA ILE A 126 -10.07 -6.13 13.64
C ILE A 126 -10.55 -7.52 13.19
N ILE A 127 -9.62 -8.48 13.03
CA ILE A 127 -9.96 -9.85 12.64
C ILE A 127 -10.80 -10.55 13.71
N ASP A 128 -10.38 -10.46 14.97
CA ASP A 128 -11.06 -11.14 16.10
C ASP A 128 -12.46 -10.56 16.39
N THR A 129 -12.74 -9.33 15.95
CA THR A 129 -14.05 -8.68 16.10
C THR A 129 -14.94 -8.84 14.87
N GLN A 130 -14.58 -9.72 13.92
CA GLN A 130 -15.37 -9.97 12.70
C GLN A 130 -16.83 -10.27 13.02
N ARG A 131 -17.74 -9.66 12.27
CA ARG A 131 -19.18 -9.90 12.37
C ARG A 131 -19.56 -11.34 11.97
N SER A 132 -20.72 -11.78 12.47
CA SER A 132 -21.23 -13.13 12.16
C SER A 132 -21.52 -13.35 10.66
N ASP A 133 -21.78 -12.29 9.90
CA ASP A 133 -21.99 -12.35 8.44
C ASP A 133 -20.66 -12.37 7.63
N GLY A 134 -19.54 -12.10 8.25
CA GLY A 134 -18.20 -12.07 7.62
C GLY A 134 -17.63 -10.69 7.40
N GLN A 135 -18.38 -9.61 7.63
CA GLN A 135 -17.84 -8.25 7.55
C GLN A 135 -16.79 -7.99 8.62
N PHE A 136 -15.77 -7.22 8.27
CA PHE A 136 -14.86 -6.65 9.25
C PHE A 136 -15.26 -5.22 9.59
N PHE A 137 -14.98 -4.81 10.82
CA PHE A 137 -15.03 -3.40 11.18
C PHE A 137 -13.83 -2.67 10.56
N GLU A 138 -13.99 -1.37 10.31
CA GLU A 138 -12.98 -0.64 9.54
C GLU A 138 -12.23 0.42 10.33
N LEU A 139 -12.83 0.94 11.42
CA LEU A 139 -12.19 2.02 12.16
C LEU A 139 -12.58 2.06 13.63
N VAL A 140 -11.67 2.65 14.44
CA VAL A 140 -11.92 2.99 15.84
C VAL A 140 -12.19 4.49 15.96
N LYS A 141 -13.27 4.86 16.67
CA LYS A 141 -13.70 6.24 16.90
C LYS A 141 -14.10 6.50 18.34
N GLN A 142 -14.03 7.77 18.76
CA GLN A 142 -14.57 8.20 20.05
C GLN A 142 -16.11 8.23 20.03
N LEU A 143 -16.75 7.95 21.16
CA LEU A 143 -18.20 7.89 21.27
C LEU A 143 -18.89 9.25 21.12
N ASP A 144 -18.19 10.33 21.40
CA ASP A 144 -18.69 11.71 21.24
C ASP A 144 -18.59 12.25 19.80
N ASP A 145 -18.01 11.48 18.89
CA ASP A 145 -18.02 11.82 17.46
C ASP A 145 -19.42 11.59 16.88
N ARG A 146 -20.21 12.65 16.82
CA ARG A 146 -21.60 12.63 16.34
C ARG A 146 -21.79 12.02 14.96
N HIS A 147 -20.79 12.13 14.11
CA HIS A 147 -20.86 11.60 12.75
C HIS A 147 -20.89 10.06 12.72
N TRP A 148 -20.38 9.41 13.75
CA TRP A 148 -20.28 7.96 13.87
C TRP A 148 -21.36 7.34 14.76
N ALA A 149 -21.97 8.15 15.62
CA ALA A 149 -23.11 7.71 16.44
C ALA A 149 -24.38 7.38 15.61
N MET A 150 -24.34 7.66 14.31
CA MET A 150 -25.47 7.51 13.38
C MET A 150 -25.36 6.26 12.51
N VAL A 151 -24.37 5.41 12.73
CA VAL A 151 -24.27 4.08 12.09
C VAL A 151 -25.24 3.13 12.78
N ASP A 152 -25.84 2.21 12.04
CA ASP A 152 -26.76 1.21 12.57
C ASP A 152 -26.10 0.41 13.72
N GLU A 153 -26.89 -0.04 14.68
CA GLU A 153 -26.38 -0.67 15.92
C GLU A 153 -25.52 -1.91 15.64
N ASP A 154 -25.88 -2.68 14.64
CA ASP A 154 -25.15 -3.87 14.22
C ASP A 154 -23.85 -3.55 13.45
N CYS A 155 -23.66 -2.30 13.04
CA CYS A 155 -22.45 -1.78 12.39
C CYS A 155 -21.46 -1.17 13.38
N ARG A 156 -21.64 -1.34 14.69
CA ARG A 156 -20.73 -0.83 15.71
C ARG A 156 -20.62 -1.73 16.93
N ILE A 157 -19.44 -1.72 17.54
CA ILE A 157 -19.22 -2.25 18.88
C ILE A 157 -18.81 -1.08 19.77
N ILE A 158 -19.50 -0.91 20.91
CA ILE A 158 -19.27 0.18 21.84
C ILE A 158 -18.46 -0.32 23.03
N PHE A 159 -17.40 0.39 23.36
CA PHE A 159 -16.55 0.20 24.54
C PHE A 159 -16.72 1.39 25.48
N PRO A 160 -17.74 1.41 26.34
CA PRO A 160 -18.09 2.60 27.14
C PRO A 160 -17.00 2.96 28.14
N ALA A 161 -16.32 1.97 28.72
CA ALA A 161 -15.21 2.20 29.67
C ALA A 161 -14.04 2.94 29.03
N ASP A 162 -13.88 2.77 27.73
CA ASP A 162 -12.77 3.34 26.96
C ASP A 162 -13.19 4.60 26.18
N ASN A 163 -14.46 4.98 26.19
CA ASN A 163 -15.05 6.03 25.37
C ASN A 163 -14.77 5.85 23.87
N LEU A 164 -14.74 4.59 23.39
CA LEU A 164 -14.46 4.23 22.02
C LEU A 164 -15.58 3.39 21.40
N SER A 165 -15.63 3.41 20.09
CA SER A 165 -16.40 2.46 19.29
C SER A 165 -15.58 1.93 18.12
N LEU A 166 -15.84 0.69 17.77
CA LEU A 166 -15.41 0.06 16.52
C LEU A 166 -16.58 0.17 15.55
N VAL A 167 -16.32 0.65 14.34
CA VAL A 167 -17.37 1.07 13.40
C VAL A 167 -17.15 0.42 12.03
N ARG A 168 -18.25 0.03 11.38
CA ARG A 168 -18.32 -0.33 9.98
C ARG A 168 -19.20 0.66 9.21
N LEU A 169 -18.67 1.24 8.14
CA LEU A 169 -19.45 1.99 7.18
C LEU A 169 -19.87 1.04 6.06
N GLU A 170 -21.13 0.63 6.04
CA GLU A 170 -21.60 -0.39 5.11
C GLU A 170 -21.43 -0.03 3.63
N LEU A 171 -21.28 1.24 3.30
CA LEU A 171 -21.06 1.66 1.92
C LEU A 171 -19.65 1.31 1.40
N GLU A 172 -18.67 1.14 2.29
CA GLU A 172 -17.30 0.81 1.94
C GLU A 172 -17.18 -0.65 1.48
N ALA A 173 -16.51 -0.90 0.36
CA ALA A 173 -16.40 -2.24 -0.22
C ALA A 173 -14.96 -2.78 -0.26
N ASP A 174 -14.01 -2.02 0.29
CA ASP A 174 -12.59 -2.38 0.25
C ASP A 174 -12.07 -3.03 1.54
N VAL A 175 -12.83 -3.03 2.61
CA VAL A 175 -12.37 -3.43 3.94
C VAL A 175 -11.94 -4.90 3.98
N GLU A 176 -12.75 -5.79 3.42
CA GLU A 176 -12.50 -7.23 3.48
C GLU A 176 -11.19 -7.61 2.76
N TYR A 177 -10.99 -7.13 1.54
CA TYR A 177 -9.77 -7.46 0.81
C TYR A 177 -8.53 -6.77 1.39
N LEU A 178 -8.67 -5.60 2.02
CA LEU A 178 -7.56 -4.93 2.70
C LEU A 178 -7.13 -5.66 3.98
N VAL A 179 -8.08 -6.21 4.74
CA VAL A 179 -7.74 -7.05 5.91
C VAL A 179 -6.95 -8.29 5.46
N VAL A 180 -7.33 -8.91 4.33
CA VAL A 180 -6.56 -10.03 3.74
C VAL A 180 -5.17 -9.56 3.32
N GLU A 181 -5.04 -8.39 2.66
CA GLU A 181 -3.75 -7.82 2.26
C GLU A 181 -2.86 -7.56 3.48
N GLY A 182 -3.40 -6.98 4.56
CA GLY A 182 -2.67 -6.74 5.80
C GLY A 182 -2.17 -8.04 6.44
N ALA A 183 -3.04 -9.05 6.51
CA ALA A 183 -2.67 -10.37 7.04
C ALA A 183 -1.58 -11.05 6.20
N TRP A 184 -1.66 -10.95 4.88
CA TRP A 184 -0.67 -11.46 3.96
C TRP A 184 0.69 -10.75 4.11
N GLN A 185 0.70 -9.41 4.26
CA GLN A 185 1.91 -8.64 4.52
C GLN A 185 2.57 -9.07 5.84
N TYR A 186 1.79 -9.20 6.92
CA TYR A 186 2.29 -9.65 8.22
C TYR A 186 2.87 -11.06 8.15
N TYR A 187 2.16 -12.00 7.53
CA TYR A 187 2.62 -13.38 7.41
C TYR A 187 3.90 -13.48 6.54
N ARG A 188 3.99 -12.74 5.45
CA ARG A 188 5.23 -12.67 4.63
C ARG A 188 6.43 -12.17 5.42
N MET A 189 6.22 -11.27 6.36
CA MET A 189 7.29 -10.76 7.22
C MET A 189 7.72 -11.79 8.26
N THR A 190 6.78 -12.50 8.89
CA THR A 190 7.02 -13.34 10.07
C THR A 190 7.20 -14.82 9.78
N GLY A 191 6.39 -15.37 8.89
CA GLY A 191 6.28 -16.82 8.65
C GLY A 191 5.64 -17.56 9.84
N ASP A 192 4.79 -16.89 10.63
CA ASP A 192 4.10 -17.51 11.77
C ASP A 192 2.90 -18.33 11.30
N ASP A 193 3.12 -19.62 11.05
CA ASP A 193 2.10 -20.57 10.60
C ASP A 193 0.97 -20.73 11.65
N ASN A 194 1.27 -20.61 12.95
CA ASN A 194 0.26 -20.72 14.00
C ASN A 194 -0.68 -19.52 13.95
N TRP A 195 -0.11 -18.33 13.81
CA TRP A 195 -0.90 -17.11 13.66
C TRP A 195 -1.76 -17.17 12.39
N LEU A 196 -1.17 -17.54 11.27
CA LEU A 196 -1.90 -17.67 10.00
C LEU A 196 -3.04 -18.68 10.11
N GLY A 197 -2.78 -19.86 10.68
CA GLY A 197 -3.80 -20.89 10.88
C GLY A 197 -4.98 -20.42 11.75
N ALA A 198 -4.71 -19.54 12.72
CA ALA A 198 -5.74 -18.96 13.57
C ALA A 198 -6.61 -17.92 12.87
N VAL A 199 -6.05 -17.10 11.96
CA VAL A 199 -6.79 -16.00 11.31
C VAL A 199 -7.39 -16.37 9.95
N LEU A 200 -6.82 -17.34 9.25
CA LEU A 200 -7.20 -17.69 7.87
C LEU A 200 -8.69 -17.98 7.68
N PRO A 201 -9.39 -18.69 8.60
CA PRO A 201 -10.84 -18.92 8.47
C PRO A 201 -11.66 -17.62 8.46
N ALA A 202 -11.26 -16.62 9.24
CA ALA A 202 -11.93 -15.31 9.27
C ALA A 202 -11.67 -14.53 7.98
N LEU A 203 -10.44 -14.58 7.45
CA LEU A 203 -10.09 -13.96 6.17
C LEU A 203 -10.89 -14.54 5.00
N GLU A 204 -10.98 -15.88 4.94
CA GLU A 204 -11.79 -16.59 3.94
C GLU A 204 -13.26 -16.18 4.02
N LYS A 205 -13.82 -16.15 5.23
CA LYS A 205 -15.21 -15.74 5.47
C LYS A 205 -15.47 -14.28 5.04
N GLY A 206 -14.51 -13.37 5.21
CA GLY A 206 -14.63 -11.99 4.76
C GLY A 206 -14.76 -11.89 3.23
N ILE A 207 -13.95 -12.62 2.47
CA ILE A 207 -14.05 -12.66 1.00
C ILE A 207 -15.29 -13.44 0.54
N ASP A 208 -15.71 -14.47 1.27
CA ASP A 208 -16.97 -15.15 0.99
C ASP A 208 -18.16 -14.20 1.14
N TYR A 209 -18.22 -13.40 2.22
CA TYR A 209 -19.22 -12.35 2.37
C TYR A 209 -19.20 -11.39 1.16
N GLN A 210 -18.04 -10.84 0.83
CA GLN A 210 -17.90 -9.84 -0.23
C GLN A 210 -18.32 -10.36 -1.61
N THR A 211 -18.28 -11.67 -1.82
CA THR A 211 -18.54 -12.32 -3.11
C THR A 211 -19.83 -13.18 -3.13
N SER A 212 -20.66 -13.05 -2.12
CA SER A 212 -21.93 -13.79 -2.04
C SER A 212 -23.11 -12.95 -1.50
N ASP A 213 -22.85 -11.96 -0.64
CA ASP A 213 -23.91 -11.14 -0.08
C ASP A 213 -24.54 -10.24 -1.17
N PRO A 214 -25.88 -10.23 -1.33
CA PRO A 214 -26.56 -9.42 -2.36
C PRO A 214 -26.29 -7.91 -2.26
N LYS A 215 -25.90 -7.41 -1.11
CA LYS A 215 -25.50 -6.00 -0.93
C LYS A 215 -24.10 -5.71 -1.50
N ARG A 216 -23.28 -6.76 -1.75
CA ARG A 216 -21.88 -6.67 -2.17
C ARG A 216 -21.58 -7.39 -3.47
N TRP A 217 -22.46 -8.24 -3.94
CA TRP A 217 -22.22 -9.08 -5.10
C TRP A 217 -23.34 -9.03 -6.10
N SER A 218 -23.04 -8.76 -7.33
CA SER A 218 -23.94 -8.88 -8.46
C SER A 218 -23.74 -10.23 -9.17
N ALA A 219 -24.64 -11.19 -8.95
CA ALA A 219 -24.60 -12.48 -9.65
C ALA A 219 -24.74 -12.31 -11.17
N ARG A 220 -25.44 -11.26 -11.63
CA ARG A 220 -25.60 -10.93 -13.05
C ARG A 220 -24.28 -10.64 -13.75
N TYR A 221 -23.38 -9.91 -13.08
CA TYR A 221 -22.10 -9.49 -13.66
C TYR A 221 -20.93 -10.33 -13.13
N GLY A 222 -21.10 -11.07 -12.04
CA GLY A 222 -20.01 -11.76 -11.35
C GLY A 222 -18.97 -10.77 -10.82
N LEU A 223 -19.43 -9.65 -10.23
CA LEU A 223 -18.62 -8.54 -9.74
C LEU A 223 -19.09 -8.07 -8.37
N CYS A 224 -18.14 -7.58 -7.58
CA CYS A 224 -18.45 -6.83 -6.36
C CYS A 224 -19.08 -5.50 -6.69
N ILE A 225 -20.06 -5.09 -5.86
CA ILE A 225 -20.82 -3.86 -6.03
C ILE A 225 -20.83 -3.02 -4.75
N ARG A 226 -21.03 -1.73 -4.93
CA ARG A 226 -21.15 -0.73 -3.86
C ARG A 226 -22.05 0.43 -4.30
N PRO A 227 -22.46 1.29 -3.37
CA PRO A 227 -23.10 2.55 -3.76
C PRO A 227 -22.18 3.39 -4.63
N TYR A 228 -22.77 4.11 -5.59
CA TYR A 228 -22.07 4.99 -6.52
C TYR A 228 -21.28 6.09 -5.78
N THR A 229 -19.97 6.08 -5.89
CA THR A 229 -19.04 7.01 -5.22
C THR A 229 -17.86 7.36 -6.12
N ILE A 230 -16.89 8.12 -5.61
CA ILE A 230 -15.57 8.29 -6.21
C ILE A 230 -14.58 7.33 -5.53
N ASP A 231 -14.15 6.33 -6.29
CA ASP A 231 -13.15 5.35 -5.87
C ASP A 231 -13.36 4.75 -4.46
N THR A 232 -12.32 4.21 -3.82
CA THR A 232 -12.46 3.21 -2.76
C THR A 232 -12.92 3.76 -1.42
N TRP A 233 -12.67 5.01 -1.09
CA TRP A 233 -12.92 5.51 0.27
C TRP A 233 -13.90 6.66 0.38
N ASP A 234 -14.59 7.01 -0.67
CA ASP A 234 -15.46 8.17 -0.56
C ASP A 234 -16.95 7.83 -0.53
N PHE A 235 -17.72 8.80 -0.11
CA PHE A 235 -19.11 8.66 0.29
C PHE A 235 -20.02 9.37 -0.69
N THR A 236 -21.10 8.72 -1.06
CA THR A 236 -22.10 9.24 -2.00
C THR A 236 -22.89 10.41 -1.49
N ALA A 237 -22.78 10.75 -0.21
CA ALA A 237 -23.84 11.55 0.34
C ALA A 237 -23.39 12.71 1.19
N ASP A 238 -24.26 13.67 1.27
CA ASP A 238 -24.21 14.71 2.28
C ASP A 238 -24.24 14.05 3.66
N PHE A 239 -23.12 14.10 4.36
CA PHE A 239 -23.00 13.61 5.74
C PHE A 239 -23.94 14.26 6.73
N SER A 240 -24.65 15.30 6.33
CA SER A 240 -25.63 15.97 7.17
C SER A 240 -26.88 15.14 7.44
N SER A 241 -27.15 14.11 6.61
CA SER A 241 -28.31 13.25 6.81
C SER A 241 -27.90 11.91 7.43
N SER A 242 -28.54 11.56 8.52
CA SER A 242 -28.34 10.30 9.27
C SER A 242 -28.54 9.03 8.45
N THR A 243 -29.17 9.15 7.32
CA THR A 243 -29.63 8.04 6.47
C THR A 243 -28.60 7.59 5.46
N ASN A 244 -27.43 8.18 5.39
CA ASN A 244 -26.52 8.07 4.26
C ASN A 244 -25.30 7.17 4.49
N ARG A 245 -25.27 6.43 5.59
CA ARG A 245 -24.16 5.55 5.95
C ARG A 245 -24.46 4.09 5.77
N THR A 246 -25.70 3.79 5.43
CA THR A 246 -26.16 2.49 5.00
C THR A 246 -26.11 2.40 3.48
N ILE A 247 -26.10 1.18 2.95
CA ILE A 247 -26.14 0.92 1.50
C ILE A 247 -27.43 1.51 0.92
N ARG A 248 -27.34 2.70 0.32
CA ARG A 248 -28.43 3.42 -0.35
C ARG A 248 -27.94 4.09 -1.62
N GLY A 249 -28.82 4.21 -2.59
CA GLY A 249 -28.57 4.84 -3.88
C GLY A 249 -28.30 3.83 -5.00
N PRO A 250 -28.00 4.32 -6.19
CA PRO A 250 -27.68 3.45 -7.31
C PRO A 250 -26.40 2.67 -7.02
N MET A 251 -26.44 1.36 -7.28
CA MET A 251 -25.30 0.48 -7.09
C MET A 251 -24.41 0.49 -8.32
N CYS A 252 -23.10 0.48 -8.11
CA CYS A 252 -22.09 0.39 -9.16
C CYS A 252 -21.12 -0.77 -8.94
N ALA A 253 -20.55 -1.27 -10.02
CA ALA A 253 -19.35 -2.09 -10.01
C ALA A 253 -18.15 -1.19 -10.28
N MET A 254 -17.23 -1.11 -9.33
CA MET A 254 -16.02 -0.30 -9.39
C MET A 254 -14.80 -1.20 -9.60
N HIS A 255 -13.89 -0.82 -10.52
CA HIS A 255 -12.75 -1.68 -10.83
C HIS A 255 -11.76 -1.80 -9.64
N GLY A 256 -11.62 -0.74 -8.85
CA GLY A 256 -10.71 -0.73 -7.70
C GLY A 256 -11.05 -1.81 -6.68
N ASP A 257 -12.33 -1.93 -6.29
CA ASP A 257 -12.79 -2.98 -5.38
C ASP A 257 -12.58 -4.37 -6.01
N ASN A 258 -12.99 -4.55 -7.25
CA ASN A 258 -12.95 -5.84 -7.93
C ASN A 258 -11.52 -6.35 -8.14
N THR A 259 -10.57 -5.47 -8.51
CA THR A 259 -9.15 -5.84 -8.62
C THR A 259 -8.52 -6.12 -7.26
N GLY A 260 -8.97 -5.44 -6.20
CA GLY A 260 -8.58 -5.73 -4.81
C GLY A 260 -9.03 -7.11 -4.36
N VAL A 261 -10.29 -7.48 -4.61
CA VAL A 261 -10.82 -8.81 -4.31
C VAL A 261 -10.11 -9.91 -5.10
N TYR A 262 -9.79 -9.66 -6.38
CA TYR A 262 -8.97 -10.57 -7.17
C TYR A 262 -7.61 -10.82 -6.51
N GLN A 263 -6.93 -9.78 -6.08
CA GLN A 263 -5.66 -9.89 -5.36
C GLN A 263 -5.82 -10.70 -4.08
N ALA A 264 -6.83 -10.38 -3.25
CA ALA A 264 -7.10 -11.08 -2.00
C ALA A 264 -7.36 -12.58 -2.20
N MET A 265 -8.10 -12.99 -3.24
CA MET A 265 -8.30 -14.39 -3.57
C MET A 265 -6.98 -15.12 -3.89
N ASN A 266 -6.05 -14.48 -4.61
CA ASN A 266 -4.74 -15.05 -4.88
C ASN A 266 -3.86 -15.08 -3.62
N GLN A 267 -3.96 -14.09 -2.74
CA GLN A 267 -3.29 -14.07 -1.45
C GLN A 267 -3.82 -15.19 -0.53
N LEU A 268 -5.14 -15.42 -0.48
CA LEU A 268 -5.74 -16.55 0.22
C LEU A 268 -5.27 -17.89 -0.34
N ALA A 269 -5.18 -18.00 -1.66
CA ALA A 269 -4.64 -19.21 -2.30
C ALA A 269 -3.20 -19.47 -1.87
N TRP A 270 -2.34 -18.44 -1.91
CA TRP A 270 -0.94 -18.54 -1.49
C TRP A 270 -0.82 -18.90 0.00
N MET A 271 -1.60 -18.27 0.88
CA MET A 271 -1.60 -18.57 2.31
C MET A 271 -2.07 -20.01 2.60
N ASN A 272 -3.09 -20.51 1.87
CA ASN A 272 -3.53 -21.90 1.97
C ASN A 272 -2.46 -22.89 1.50
N ASP A 273 -1.73 -22.57 0.43
CA ASP A 273 -0.60 -23.42 -0.01
C ASP A 273 0.49 -23.53 1.06
N ARG A 274 0.81 -22.43 1.73
CA ARG A 274 1.81 -22.41 2.81
C ARG A 274 1.42 -23.33 3.97
N LEU A 275 0.13 -23.42 4.29
CA LEU A 275 -0.40 -24.33 5.30
C LEU A 275 -0.72 -25.75 4.78
N GLY A 276 -0.41 -26.06 3.52
CA GLY A 276 -0.69 -27.36 2.92
C GLY A 276 -2.16 -27.61 2.56
N ASN A 277 -3.02 -26.59 2.57
CA ASN A 277 -4.44 -26.66 2.23
C ASN A 277 -4.68 -26.63 0.69
N VAL A 278 -4.09 -27.56 -0.04
CA VAL A 278 -4.00 -27.56 -1.51
C VAL A 278 -5.36 -27.44 -2.21
N ALA A 279 -6.38 -28.12 -1.71
CA ALA A 279 -7.73 -28.06 -2.29
C ALA A 279 -8.37 -26.68 -2.16
N LYS A 280 -8.21 -26.03 -1.01
CA LYS A 280 -8.67 -24.63 -0.80
C LYS A 280 -7.89 -23.66 -1.66
N ALA A 281 -6.58 -23.79 -1.72
CA ALA A 281 -5.72 -22.96 -2.57
C ALA A 281 -6.15 -23.01 -4.03
N LYS A 282 -6.43 -24.21 -4.55
CA LYS A 282 -6.94 -24.43 -5.90
C LYS A 282 -8.30 -23.72 -6.09
N SER A 283 -9.24 -23.92 -5.17
CA SER A 283 -10.57 -23.28 -5.23
C SER A 283 -10.48 -21.74 -5.28
N TRP A 284 -9.61 -21.13 -4.46
CA TRP A 284 -9.41 -19.69 -4.47
C TRP A 284 -8.85 -19.19 -5.82
N ARG A 285 -7.89 -19.91 -6.43
CA ARG A 285 -7.37 -19.55 -7.76
C ARG A 285 -8.44 -19.66 -8.86
N GLU A 286 -9.29 -20.68 -8.81
CA GLU A 286 -10.40 -20.85 -9.75
C GLU A 286 -11.41 -19.70 -9.63
N ARG A 287 -11.76 -19.30 -8.40
CA ARG A 287 -12.62 -18.13 -8.15
C ARG A 287 -11.98 -16.83 -8.65
N ALA A 288 -10.69 -16.62 -8.39
CA ALA A 288 -9.95 -15.47 -8.90
C ALA A 288 -9.97 -15.42 -10.45
N ALA A 289 -9.79 -16.54 -11.12
CA ALA A 289 -9.82 -16.61 -12.58
C ALA A 289 -11.19 -16.25 -13.16
N LEU A 290 -12.29 -16.71 -12.53
CA LEU A 290 -13.65 -16.33 -12.90
C LEU A 290 -13.88 -14.84 -12.69
N LEU A 291 -13.47 -14.29 -11.55
CA LEU A 291 -13.58 -12.86 -11.27
C LEU A 291 -12.78 -12.03 -12.28
N ARG A 292 -11.53 -12.44 -12.61
CA ARG A 292 -10.73 -11.79 -13.65
C ARG A 292 -11.47 -11.72 -14.98
N THR A 293 -12.12 -12.82 -15.37
CA THR A 293 -12.90 -12.86 -16.63
C THR A 293 -14.01 -11.81 -16.63
N SER A 294 -14.74 -11.67 -15.51
CA SER A 294 -15.79 -10.67 -15.34
C SER A 294 -15.24 -9.24 -15.35
N ILE A 295 -14.14 -8.99 -14.63
CA ILE A 295 -13.48 -7.68 -14.59
C ILE A 295 -13.04 -7.25 -15.99
N MET A 296 -12.30 -8.10 -16.70
CA MET A 296 -11.80 -7.78 -18.05
C MET A 296 -12.93 -7.56 -19.05
N LYS A 297 -14.02 -8.33 -18.92
CA LYS A 297 -15.18 -8.20 -19.81
C LYS A 297 -15.95 -6.89 -19.61
N HIS A 298 -16.11 -6.44 -18.36
CA HIS A 298 -17.07 -5.37 -18.04
C HIS A 298 -16.39 -4.04 -17.70
N LEU A 299 -15.14 -4.06 -17.28
CA LEU A 299 -14.43 -2.89 -16.75
C LEU A 299 -13.17 -2.50 -17.57
N TRP A 300 -12.64 -3.39 -18.41
CA TRP A 300 -11.49 -3.08 -19.27
C TRP A 300 -11.92 -2.47 -20.61
N ASN A 301 -11.40 -1.28 -20.95
CA ASN A 301 -11.75 -0.58 -22.20
C ASN A 301 -10.74 -0.76 -23.35
N GLY A 302 -9.72 -1.61 -23.15
CA GLY A 302 -8.64 -1.84 -24.10
C GLY A 302 -7.36 -1.04 -23.80
N ARG A 303 -7.41 -0.05 -22.89
CA ARG A 303 -6.26 0.78 -22.48
C ARG A 303 -6.09 0.88 -20.96
N PHE A 304 -7.20 1.00 -20.24
CA PHE A 304 -7.25 1.09 -18.77
C PHE A 304 -8.61 0.60 -18.26
N PHE A 305 -8.78 0.47 -16.97
CA PHE A 305 -10.07 0.13 -16.38
C PHE A 305 -10.98 1.35 -16.33
N VAL A 306 -12.21 1.24 -16.85
CA VAL A 306 -13.22 2.26 -16.58
C VAL A 306 -13.47 2.36 -15.08
N HIS A 307 -13.64 3.57 -14.58
CA HIS A 307 -13.75 3.81 -13.15
C HIS A 307 -14.85 2.96 -12.52
N GLN A 308 -16.08 3.03 -13.04
CA GLN A 308 -17.23 2.27 -12.57
C GLN A 308 -18.38 2.27 -13.58
N PHE A 309 -19.35 1.39 -13.39
CA PHE A 309 -20.64 1.44 -14.11
C PHE A 309 -21.79 1.11 -13.17
N LEU A 310 -23.00 1.66 -13.46
CA LEU A 310 -24.21 1.39 -12.69
C LEU A 310 -24.80 0.02 -13.06
N VAL A 311 -24.98 -0.86 -12.06
CA VAL A 311 -25.41 -2.26 -12.30
C VAL A 311 -26.89 -2.37 -12.73
N ASP A 312 -27.72 -1.41 -12.34
CA ASP A 312 -29.13 -1.34 -12.73
C ASP A 312 -29.35 -0.52 -13.99
N GLY A 313 -28.27 -0.07 -14.64
CA GLY A 313 -28.30 0.82 -15.78
C GLY A 313 -28.54 2.27 -15.40
N GLY A 314 -28.55 3.14 -16.40
CA GLY A 314 -28.71 4.58 -16.24
C GLY A 314 -27.41 5.33 -16.52
N GLU A 315 -27.51 6.65 -16.53
CA GLU A 315 -26.37 7.54 -16.77
C GLU A 315 -25.70 7.89 -15.45
N PRO A 316 -24.38 7.69 -15.33
CA PRO A 316 -23.61 8.21 -14.22
C PRO A 316 -23.66 9.73 -14.18
N HIS A 317 -23.28 10.33 -13.07
CA HIS A 317 -23.37 11.75 -12.73
C HIS A 317 -23.23 12.75 -13.91
N ASP A 318 -22.20 12.60 -14.74
CA ASP A 318 -21.94 13.44 -15.93
C ASP A 318 -21.72 12.64 -17.22
N GLY A 319 -22.06 11.35 -17.21
CA GLY A 319 -22.00 10.49 -18.40
C GLY A 319 -20.59 10.15 -18.91
N ASN A 320 -19.53 10.38 -18.14
CA ASN A 320 -18.15 10.28 -18.61
C ASN A 320 -17.30 9.18 -17.92
N GLU A 321 -17.92 8.20 -17.28
CA GLU A 321 -17.20 7.15 -16.54
C GLU A 321 -16.21 6.35 -17.39
N ALA A 322 -16.55 6.08 -18.64
CA ALA A 322 -15.71 5.32 -19.57
C ALA A 322 -14.36 6.00 -19.88
N ASN A 323 -14.23 7.30 -19.64
CA ASN A 323 -13.02 8.08 -19.91
C ASN A 323 -12.22 8.39 -18.62
N ARG A 324 -12.73 8.02 -17.45
CA ARG A 324 -12.08 8.30 -16.17
C ARG A 324 -11.03 7.27 -15.86
N LEU A 325 -9.80 7.75 -15.72
CA LEU A 325 -8.67 7.03 -15.17
C LEU A 325 -8.64 7.34 -13.67
N SER A 326 -8.83 6.34 -12.84
CA SER A 326 -8.83 6.51 -11.37
C SER A 326 -7.51 6.08 -10.75
N LEU A 327 -7.27 6.50 -9.52
CA LEU A 327 -6.08 6.08 -8.76
C LEU A 327 -5.95 4.55 -8.66
N SER A 328 -7.07 3.83 -8.69
CA SER A 328 -7.08 2.36 -8.63
C SER A 328 -6.45 1.69 -9.85
N ASP A 329 -6.33 2.39 -10.99
CA ASP A 329 -5.57 1.89 -12.14
C ASP A 329 -4.07 1.74 -11.81
N ALA A 330 -3.50 2.67 -11.03
CA ALA A 330 -2.12 2.54 -10.55
C ALA A 330 -1.97 1.33 -9.60
N TYR A 331 -2.94 1.08 -8.73
CA TYR A 331 -2.96 -0.12 -7.86
C TYR A 331 -3.09 -1.41 -8.67
N ALA A 332 -3.90 -1.41 -9.74
CA ALA A 332 -4.08 -2.60 -10.57
C ALA A 332 -2.78 -3.09 -11.23
N LEU A 333 -1.81 -2.19 -11.49
CA LEU A 333 -0.48 -2.56 -11.99
C LEU A 333 0.26 -3.55 -11.07
N ASN A 334 -0.03 -3.51 -9.76
CA ASN A 334 0.65 -4.29 -8.73
C ASN A 334 -0.20 -5.45 -8.17
N ARG A 335 -1.40 -5.69 -8.71
CA ARG A 335 -2.34 -6.71 -8.23
C ARG A 335 -2.31 -8.03 -9.01
N GLY A 336 -1.47 -8.13 -10.03
CA GLY A 336 -1.28 -9.36 -10.82
C GLY A 336 -2.44 -9.73 -11.73
N ILE A 337 -3.40 -8.83 -11.95
CA ILE A 337 -4.57 -9.05 -12.81
C ILE A 337 -4.27 -8.83 -14.31
N LEU A 338 -3.30 -7.99 -14.60
CA LEU A 338 -2.96 -7.51 -15.94
C LEU A 338 -1.75 -8.28 -16.52
N SER A 339 -1.73 -8.42 -17.83
CA SER A 339 -0.52 -8.76 -18.58
C SER A 339 0.44 -7.58 -18.65
N GLY A 340 1.71 -7.83 -19.02
CA GLY A 340 2.69 -6.75 -19.17
C GLY A 340 2.28 -5.70 -20.22
N ASP A 341 1.61 -6.10 -21.32
CA ASP A 341 1.11 -5.18 -22.33
C ASP A 341 -0.03 -4.30 -21.78
N GLU A 342 -0.96 -4.89 -21.04
CA GLU A 342 -2.04 -4.17 -20.37
C GLU A 342 -1.50 -3.21 -19.31
N CYS A 343 -0.50 -3.60 -18.53
CA CYS A 343 0.18 -2.70 -17.59
C CYS A 343 0.83 -1.51 -18.32
N ARG A 344 1.53 -1.76 -19.43
CA ARG A 344 2.14 -0.69 -20.22
C ARG A 344 1.09 0.26 -20.82
N ALA A 345 -0.05 -0.25 -21.23
CA ALA A 345 -1.15 0.58 -21.74
C ALA A 345 -1.65 1.58 -20.67
N ILE A 346 -1.85 1.13 -19.44
CA ILE A 346 -2.22 2.01 -18.31
C ILE A 346 -1.11 3.04 -18.05
N ILE A 347 0.16 2.63 -17.97
CA ILE A 347 1.28 3.53 -17.70
C ILE A 347 1.39 4.59 -18.80
N ASP A 348 1.26 4.20 -20.06
CA ASP A 348 1.32 5.11 -21.19
C ASP A 348 0.11 6.06 -21.22
N GLU A 349 -1.07 5.64 -20.73
CA GLU A 349 -2.23 6.52 -20.52
C GLU A 349 -1.97 7.59 -19.45
N TYR A 350 -1.37 7.25 -18.31
CA TYR A 350 -0.94 8.24 -17.31
C TYR A 350 0.04 9.26 -17.91
N ARG A 351 1.01 8.81 -18.69
CA ARG A 351 1.97 9.69 -19.38
C ARG A 351 1.29 10.63 -20.37
N HIS A 352 0.35 10.10 -21.16
CA HIS A 352 -0.44 10.90 -22.10
C HIS A 352 -1.23 12.00 -21.36
N ARG A 353 -1.85 11.68 -20.23
CA ARG A 353 -2.60 12.67 -19.44
C ARG A 353 -1.73 13.73 -18.81
N ARG A 354 -0.47 13.43 -18.47
CA ARG A 354 0.50 14.45 -18.06
C ARG A 354 0.68 15.52 -19.13
N GLU A 355 0.72 15.12 -20.39
CA GLU A 355 0.94 16.02 -21.52
C GLU A 355 -0.32 16.84 -21.86
N THR A 356 -1.49 16.30 -21.60
CA THR A 356 -2.77 16.87 -22.08
C THR A 356 -3.60 17.59 -21.01
N SER A 357 -3.43 17.27 -19.73
CA SER A 357 -4.25 17.85 -18.64
C SER A 357 -3.84 19.24 -18.19
N GLY A 358 -2.59 19.65 -18.46
CA GLY A 358 -2.00 20.90 -17.93
C GLY A 358 -1.74 20.86 -16.41
N ALA A 359 -1.82 19.69 -15.78
CA ALA A 359 -1.43 19.49 -14.38
C ALA A 359 0.09 19.37 -14.27
N PHE A 360 0.64 19.67 -13.09
CA PHE A 360 2.08 19.53 -12.86
C PHE A 360 2.55 18.07 -12.79
N ALA A 361 1.62 17.15 -12.52
CA ALA A 361 1.84 15.71 -12.47
C ALA A 361 0.57 14.95 -12.87
N GLU A 362 0.74 13.69 -13.25
CA GLU A 362 -0.30 12.78 -13.71
C GLU A 362 -0.86 11.85 -12.61
N TRP A 363 -0.43 11.99 -11.39
CA TRP A 363 -0.82 11.12 -10.26
C TRP A 363 -2.19 11.48 -9.70
N PHE A 364 -3.17 11.58 -10.58
CA PHE A 364 -4.52 11.99 -10.24
C PHE A 364 -5.20 11.01 -9.29
N THR A 365 -6.05 11.53 -8.41
CA THR A 365 -7.06 10.70 -7.74
C THR A 365 -8.08 10.20 -8.76
N ILE A 366 -8.47 11.05 -9.71
CA ILE A 366 -9.29 10.72 -10.89
C ILE A 366 -9.04 11.76 -11.99
N ASP A 367 -9.04 11.34 -13.27
CA ASP A 367 -8.93 12.23 -14.43
C ASP A 367 -9.72 11.66 -15.62
N PRO A 368 -10.56 12.47 -16.30
CA PRO A 368 -10.96 13.82 -15.93
C PRO A 368 -11.78 13.85 -14.62
N PRO A 369 -11.73 14.95 -13.85
CA PRO A 369 -12.55 15.09 -12.66
C PRO A 369 -14.04 15.20 -13.04
N TYR A 370 -14.91 14.91 -12.07
CA TYR A 370 -16.35 15.11 -12.25
C TYR A 370 -16.69 16.59 -12.39
N SER A 371 -17.54 16.91 -13.39
CA SER A 371 -18.04 18.25 -13.66
C SER A 371 -19.53 18.17 -14.03
N PRO A 372 -20.40 18.96 -13.39
CA PRO A 372 -20.12 19.82 -12.24
C PRO A 372 -19.60 19.07 -11.02
N SER A 373 -19.25 19.77 -9.94
CA SER A 373 -18.69 19.16 -8.73
C SER A 373 -19.43 17.90 -8.30
N PHE A 374 -18.67 16.90 -7.90
CA PHE A 374 -19.22 15.66 -7.34
C PHE A 374 -19.27 15.77 -5.83
N MET A 375 -20.42 15.51 -5.22
CA MET A 375 -20.69 15.79 -3.82
C MET A 375 -20.32 17.26 -3.51
N LYS A 376 -19.44 17.51 -2.57
CA LYS A 376 -18.93 18.84 -2.20
C LYS A 376 -17.57 19.20 -2.82
N TYR A 377 -17.00 18.31 -3.63
CA TYR A 377 -15.64 18.48 -4.18
C TYR A 377 -15.69 19.04 -5.59
N LYS A 378 -15.10 20.22 -5.77
CA LYS A 378 -14.88 20.81 -7.10
C LYS A 378 -13.80 20.06 -7.86
N PRO A 379 -13.77 20.15 -9.20
CA PRO A 379 -12.66 19.64 -10.00
C PRO A 379 -11.29 20.11 -9.47
N GLY A 380 -10.36 19.18 -9.30
CA GLY A 380 -9.03 19.42 -8.71
C GLY A 380 -8.98 19.35 -7.18
N GLN A 381 -10.11 19.14 -6.51
CA GLN A 381 -10.15 19.06 -5.03
C GLN A 381 -10.30 17.62 -4.55
N TYR A 382 -9.49 17.26 -3.55
CA TYR A 382 -9.55 15.97 -2.83
C TYR A 382 -9.59 14.81 -3.81
N VAL A 383 -10.57 13.88 -3.67
CA VAL A 383 -10.72 12.74 -4.58
C VAL A 383 -11.20 13.11 -5.98
N ASN A 384 -11.66 14.33 -6.21
CA ASN A 384 -12.15 14.81 -7.48
C ASN A 384 -11.05 15.49 -8.33
N GLY A 385 -9.93 14.79 -8.54
CA GLY A 385 -8.88 15.21 -9.46
C GLY A 385 -7.65 15.86 -8.83
N ALA A 386 -7.45 15.77 -7.51
CA ALA A 386 -6.18 16.18 -6.89
C ALA A 386 -5.03 15.23 -7.27
N ILE A 387 -3.81 15.69 -7.08
CA ILE A 387 -2.59 14.89 -7.31
C ILE A 387 -2.21 14.16 -6.02
N SER A 388 -1.94 12.87 -6.13
CA SER A 388 -1.79 11.96 -5.00
C SER A 388 -0.43 11.26 -4.97
N PRO A 389 0.39 11.44 -3.92
CA PRO A 389 1.66 10.73 -3.75
C PRO A 389 1.54 9.21 -3.65
N PHE A 390 0.43 8.68 -3.12
CA PHE A 390 0.24 7.23 -3.06
C PHE A 390 -0.07 6.64 -4.45
N THR A 391 -0.79 7.35 -5.31
CA THR A 391 -0.91 7.00 -6.74
C THR A 391 0.47 7.03 -7.42
N ALA A 392 1.30 8.04 -7.13
CA ALA A 392 2.66 8.14 -7.67
C ALA A 392 3.52 6.92 -7.31
N GLY A 393 3.48 6.49 -6.05
CA GLY A 393 4.24 5.32 -5.58
C GLY A 393 3.81 4.03 -6.28
N GLU A 394 2.50 3.75 -6.34
CA GLU A 394 1.98 2.56 -7.02
C GLU A 394 2.31 2.57 -8.53
N LEU A 395 2.18 3.72 -9.19
CA LEU A 395 2.51 3.90 -10.60
C LEU A 395 4.02 3.70 -10.86
N ALA A 396 4.89 4.27 -10.01
CA ALA A 396 6.33 4.10 -10.13
C ALA A 396 6.74 2.63 -9.99
N LYS A 397 6.20 1.93 -8.98
CA LYS A 397 6.42 0.51 -8.77
C LYS A 397 5.99 -0.31 -9.98
N GLY A 398 4.77 -0.09 -10.49
CA GLY A 398 4.29 -0.75 -11.69
C GLY A 398 5.13 -0.43 -12.94
N ALA A 399 5.66 0.78 -13.05
CA ALA A 399 6.53 1.19 -14.16
C ALA A 399 7.85 0.42 -14.16
N PHE A 400 8.49 0.24 -13.01
CA PHE A 400 9.70 -0.59 -12.90
C PHE A 400 9.44 -2.03 -13.32
N ALA A 401 8.36 -2.63 -12.88
CA ALA A 401 8.03 -4.03 -13.18
C ALA A 401 7.65 -4.29 -14.66
N ASN A 402 7.33 -3.25 -15.45
CA ASN A 402 6.74 -3.40 -16.78
C ASN A 402 7.50 -2.71 -17.92
N GLY A 403 8.83 -2.53 -17.80
CA GLY A 403 9.67 -1.99 -18.88
C GLY A 403 9.47 -0.48 -19.11
N ARG A 404 9.17 0.26 -18.07
CA ARG A 404 9.07 1.73 -18.03
C ARG A 404 9.95 2.31 -16.91
N GLU A 405 11.10 1.74 -16.68
CA GLU A 405 11.97 1.96 -15.52
C GLU A 405 12.44 3.42 -15.45
N VAL A 406 12.77 4.01 -16.59
CA VAL A 406 13.16 5.45 -16.70
C VAL A 406 12.03 6.35 -16.21
N TYR A 407 10.79 6.00 -16.54
CA TYR A 407 9.61 6.72 -16.06
C TYR A 407 9.36 6.50 -14.57
N GLY A 408 9.52 5.27 -14.06
CA GLY A 408 9.45 4.99 -12.63
C GLY A 408 10.46 5.84 -11.83
N TRP A 409 11.70 5.94 -12.31
CA TRP A 409 12.72 6.80 -11.71
C TRP A 409 12.39 8.30 -11.83
N ASP A 410 11.80 8.74 -12.94
CA ASP A 410 11.34 10.12 -13.11
C ASP A 410 10.28 10.50 -12.04
N ILE A 411 9.33 9.62 -11.77
CA ILE A 411 8.32 9.83 -10.70
C ILE A 411 9.00 10.01 -9.35
N ILE A 412 9.94 9.13 -8.99
CA ILE A 412 10.66 9.21 -7.71
C ILE A 412 11.41 10.53 -7.62
N LYS A 413 12.17 10.95 -8.65
CA LYS A 413 12.91 12.23 -8.66
C LYS A 413 11.99 13.44 -8.48
N ARG A 414 10.84 13.44 -9.15
CA ARG A 414 9.87 14.53 -9.00
C ARG A 414 9.30 14.58 -7.58
N MET A 415 9.02 13.43 -6.98
CA MET A 415 8.57 13.35 -5.60
C MET A 415 9.66 13.80 -4.61
N MET A 416 10.92 13.40 -4.81
CA MET A 416 12.06 13.92 -4.03
C MET A 416 12.14 15.44 -4.08
N THR A 417 11.93 16.03 -5.27
CA THR A 417 11.92 17.48 -5.45
C THR A 417 10.77 18.16 -4.68
N LEU A 418 9.56 17.59 -4.74
CA LEU A 418 8.41 18.09 -3.98
C LEU A 418 8.67 18.04 -2.47
N VAL A 419 9.15 16.90 -1.98
CA VAL A 419 9.45 16.71 -0.56
C VAL A 419 10.58 17.62 -0.07
N LYS A 420 11.60 17.85 -0.90
CA LYS A 420 12.68 18.79 -0.60
C LYS A 420 12.17 20.23 -0.50
N ARG A 421 11.24 20.63 -1.39
CA ARG A 421 10.59 21.95 -1.36
C ARG A 421 9.75 22.14 -0.11
N ASP A 422 8.93 21.13 0.24
CA ASP A 422 7.87 21.24 1.25
C ASP A 422 8.32 20.80 2.65
N GLY A 423 9.48 20.15 2.77
CA GLY A 423 9.99 19.57 4.02
C GLY A 423 9.24 18.32 4.46
N THR A 424 8.21 17.90 3.72
CA THR A 424 7.37 16.73 4.00
C THR A 424 6.67 16.24 2.74
N ILE A 425 6.00 15.09 2.82
CA ILE A 425 5.08 14.59 1.81
C ILE A 425 3.64 14.86 2.27
N TYR A 426 2.85 15.57 1.48
CA TYR A 426 1.45 15.84 1.79
C TYR A 426 0.53 14.74 1.26
N PHE A 427 -0.70 14.70 1.80
CA PHE A 427 -1.70 13.71 1.38
C PHE A 427 -2.10 13.90 -0.08
N LEU A 428 -2.41 15.14 -0.47
CA LEU A 428 -2.79 15.54 -1.81
C LEU A 428 -2.21 16.91 -2.16
N TYR A 429 -2.16 17.19 -3.48
CA TYR A 429 -1.73 18.47 -4.03
C TYR A 429 -2.75 19.00 -5.04
N ASP A 430 -2.88 20.31 -5.10
CA ASP A 430 -3.64 20.98 -6.16
C ASP A 430 -2.93 20.78 -7.50
N PRO A 431 -3.63 20.34 -8.57
CA PRO A 431 -3.00 19.96 -9.83
C PRO A 431 -2.35 21.14 -10.57
N LYS A 432 -2.74 22.38 -10.30
CA LYS A 432 -2.22 23.58 -10.98
C LYS A 432 -1.24 24.36 -10.12
N THR A 433 -1.57 24.59 -8.87
CA THR A 433 -0.76 25.45 -7.97
C THR A 433 0.32 24.68 -7.22
N GLN A 434 0.25 23.33 -7.20
CA GLN A 434 1.10 22.45 -6.41
C GLN A 434 1.02 22.71 -4.90
N SER A 435 -0.02 23.39 -4.45
CA SER A 435 -0.24 23.62 -3.02
C SER A 435 -0.80 22.35 -2.36
N ALA A 436 -0.43 22.15 -1.10
CA ALA A 436 -0.93 21.03 -0.32
C ALA A 436 -2.45 21.08 -0.15
N GLN A 437 -3.10 19.95 -0.29
CA GLN A 437 -4.49 19.70 0.04
C GLN A 437 -4.62 18.54 1.02
N GLY A 438 -5.70 18.51 1.79
CA GLY A 438 -5.94 17.49 2.79
C GLY A 438 -5.14 17.71 4.07
N GLY A 439 -5.14 16.72 4.93
CA GLY A 439 -4.70 16.88 6.31
C GLY A 439 -3.24 16.53 6.58
N GLY A 440 -2.30 17.41 6.30
CA GLY A 440 -0.91 17.26 6.79
C GLY A 440 -0.07 16.16 6.10
N PRO A 441 1.02 15.73 6.77
CA PRO A 441 1.91 14.70 6.22
C PRO A 441 1.20 13.38 5.93
N SER A 442 1.53 12.76 4.79
CA SER A 442 0.90 11.53 4.32
C SER A 442 1.76 10.30 4.60
N ALA A 443 1.42 9.56 5.64
CA ALA A 443 2.05 8.26 5.87
C ALA A 443 1.71 7.23 4.76
N TRP A 444 0.53 7.33 4.17
CA TRP A 444 0.16 6.50 3.02
C TRP A 444 1.03 6.79 1.79
N GLY A 445 1.20 8.08 1.44
CA GLY A 445 2.10 8.49 0.36
C GLY A 445 3.55 8.10 0.63
N ALA A 446 4.02 8.25 1.88
CA ALA A 446 5.35 7.83 2.30
C ALA A 446 5.56 6.31 2.12
N ALA A 447 4.61 5.49 2.55
CA ALA A 447 4.67 4.03 2.40
C ALA A 447 4.69 3.58 0.94
N ALA A 448 3.85 4.19 0.10
CA ALA A 448 3.81 3.89 -1.33
C ALA A 448 5.12 4.23 -2.03
N MET A 449 5.72 5.40 -1.72
CA MET A 449 7.03 5.78 -2.26
C MET A 449 8.16 4.87 -1.78
N MET A 450 8.12 4.43 -0.51
CA MET A 450 9.09 3.46 0.01
C MET A 450 8.96 2.11 -0.69
N SER A 451 7.74 1.61 -0.87
CA SER A 451 7.50 0.37 -1.64
C SER A 451 7.98 0.48 -3.09
N ALA A 452 7.81 1.66 -3.74
CA ALA A 452 8.32 1.90 -5.08
C ALA A 452 9.86 1.90 -5.15
N ILE A 453 10.53 2.37 -4.09
CA ILE A 453 11.99 2.33 -4.02
C ILE A 453 12.48 0.93 -3.68
N ASP A 454 11.89 0.27 -2.70
CA ASP A 454 12.32 -1.05 -2.23
C ASP A 454 12.06 -2.15 -3.26
N GLU A 455 10.79 -2.36 -3.58
CA GLU A 455 10.37 -3.43 -4.50
C GLU A 455 10.53 -3.03 -5.98
N GLY A 456 10.50 -1.72 -6.30
CA GLY A 456 10.67 -1.19 -7.65
C GLY A 456 12.14 -0.88 -7.98
N LEU A 457 12.70 0.22 -7.49
CA LEU A 457 14.04 0.69 -7.88
C LEU A 457 15.16 -0.23 -7.40
N ALA A 458 15.16 -0.62 -6.13
CA ALA A 458 16.12 -1.59 -5.57
C ALA A 458 15.80 -3.02 -6.01
N GLY A 459 14.53 -3.28 -6.33
CA GLY A 459 14.07 -4.54 -6.89
C GLY A 459 14.16 -5.71 -5.93
N VAL A 460 14.01 -5.49 -4.62
CA VAL A 460 14.06 -6.55 -3.61
C VAL A 460 12.66 -6.94 -3.22
N VAL A 461 12.14 -8.00 -3.82
CA VAL A 461 10.78 -8.48 -3.56
C VAL A 461 10.83 -9.77 -2.74
N ASN A 462 10.30 -9.73 -1.51
CA ASN A 462 10.10 -10.91 -0.70
C ASN A 462 8.96 -11.76 -1.29
N THR A 463 9.25 -12.85 -1.99
CA THR A 463 8.24 -13.75 -2.58
C THR A 463 7.89 -14.92 -1.68
N GLY A 464 8.66 -15.12 -0.62
CA GLY A 464 8.44 -16.13 0.41
C GLY A 464 8.05 -15.55 1.76
N VAL A 465 8.64 -16.04 2.84
CA VAL A 465 8.47 -15.55 4.21
C VAL A 465 9.82 -15.15 4.81
N GLY A 466 9.90 -13.94 5.40
CA GLY A 466 11.12 -13.44 6.00
C GLY A 466 12.31 -13.44 5.03
N TYR A 467 12.08 -13.17 3.76
CA TYR A 467 13.07 -13.20 2.68
C TYR A 467 13.72 -14.58 2.43
N ASP A 468 13.05 -15.69 2.72
CA ASP A 468 13.57 -17.03 2.37
C ASP A 468 13.55 -17.29 0.86
N GLU A 469 12.67 -16.62 0.11
CA GLU A 469 12.66 -16.54 -1.34
C GLU A 469 12.57 -15.08 -1.78
N ILE A 470 13.45 -14.69 -2.72
CA ILE A 470 13.56 -13.32 -3.22
C ILE A 470 13.51 -13.32 -4.75
N GLU A 471 12.71 -12.42 -5.31
CA GLU A 471 12.91 -11.92 -6.65
C GLU A 471 13.75 -10.64 -6.57
N PHE A 472 14.91 -10.64 -7.26
CA PHE A 472 15.86 -9.54 -7.25
C PHE A 472 15.94 -8.91 -8.64
N SER A 473 15.24 -7.80 -8.83
CA SER A 473 15.15 -7.06 -10.11
C SER A 473 15.60 -5.62 -9.94
N PRO A 474 16.89 -5.35 -9.76
CA PRO A 474 17.40 -4.00 -9.52
C PRO A 474 17.37 -3.14 -10.78
N HIS A 475 16.84 -1.91 -10.65
CA HIS A 475 16.73 -0.96 -11.74
C HIS A 475 17.72 0.21 -11.63
N TRP A 476 18.80 0.09 -10.85
CA TRP A 476 19.86 1.09 -10.72
C TRP A 476 20.49 1.53 -12.07
N PRO A 477 20.55 0.70 -13.13
CA PRO A 477 21.06 1.13 -14.43
C PRO A 477 20.36 2.34 -15.04
N VAL A 478 19.10 2.67 -14.70
CA VAL A 478 18.42 3.89 -15.19
C VAL A 478 18.78 5.14 -14.40
N THR A 479 19.55 5.00 -13.33
CA THR A 479 20.02 6.11 -12.51
C THR A 479 21.43 6.55 -12.90
N SER A 480 21.89 7.69 -12.35
CA SER A 480 23.28 8.13 -12.48
C SER A 480 24.25 7.46 -11.50
N TYR A 481 23.74 6.63 -10.59
CA TYR A 481 24.57 5.98 -9.56
C TYR A 481 25.53 4.98 -10.20
N LYS A 482 26.83 5.19 -9.97
CA LYS A 482 27.88 4.23 -10.35
C LYS A 482 28.17 3.23 -9.24
N GLU A 483 28.03 3.66 -8.02
CA GLU A 483 28.16 2.83 -6.82
C GLU A 483 27.10 3.25 -5.80
N LEU A 484 26.49 2.25 -5.16
CA LEU A 484 25.47 2.48 -4.15
C LEU A 484 25.34 1.22 -3.28
N ARG A 485 25.14 1.40 -1.98
CA ARG A 485 24.69 0.36 -1.08
C ARG A 485 23.24 0.64 -0.68
N TYR A 486 22.42 -0.39 -0.67
CA TYR A 486 21.02 -0.35 -0.25
C TYR A 486 20.74 -1.49 0.73
N VAL A 487 20.05 -1.19 1.82
CA VAL A 487 19.68 -2.17 2.84
C VAL A 487 18.18 -2.11 3.06
N THR A 488 17.52 -3.27 3.01
CA THR A 488 16.11 -3.44 3.38
C THR A 488 15.94 -4.63 4.33
N GLY A 489 14.78 -4.77 4.93
CA GLY A 489 14.48 -5.90 5.82
C GLY A 489 13.40 -5.57 6.84
N TYR A 490 13.26 -6.44 7.83
CA TYR A 490 12.27 -6.31 8.90
C TYR A 490 12.95 -6.33 10.28
N GLU A 491 12.82 -5.23 11.03
CA GLU A 491 13.40 -5.11 12.36
C GLU A 491 12.81 -6.15 13.34
N LEU A 492 11.53 -6.49 13.19
CA LEU A 492 10.88 -7.49 14.06
C LEU A 492 11.56 -8.86 13.96
N THR A 493 11.83 -9.33 12.76
CA THR A 493 12.38 -10.67 12.52
C THR A 493 13.89 -10.69 12.35
N LYS A 494 14.55 -9.52 12.32
CA LYS A 494 15.99 -9.36 12.07
C LYS A 494 16.44 -10.03 10.76
N LYS A 495 15.57 -10.01 9.75
CA LYS A 495 15.86 -10.50 8.41
C LYS A 495 16.15 -9.30 7.51
N TYR A 496 17.36 -9.28 6.95
CA TYR A 496 17.85 -8.16 6.14
C TYR A 496 18.39 -8.62 4.81
N VAL A 497 18.26 -7.75 3.82
CA VAL A 497 18.88 -7.86 2.50
C VAL A 497 19.79 -6.64 2.33
N ASP A 498 21.07 -6.86 2.04
CA ASP A 498 22.10 -5.85 1.86
C ASP A 498 22.69 -5.99 0.46
N VAL A 499 22.53 -4.97 -0.36
CA VAL A 499 22.95 -4.96 -1.76
C VAL A 499 23.94 -3.83 -1.99
N ARG A 500 25.10 -4.15 -2.55
CA ARG A 500 26.02 -3.16 -3.11
C ARG A 500 26.03 -3.27 -4.62
N HIS A 501 25.62 -2.21 -5.29
CA HIS A 501 25.66 -2.05 -6.73
C HIS A 501 26.92 -1.31 -7.14
N ILE A 502 27.63 -1.82 -8.16
CA ILE A 502 28.79 -1.17 -8.79
C ILE A 502 28.62 -1.29 -10.30
N ARG A 503 28.78 -0.17 -11.01
CA ARG A 503 28.69 -0.11 -12.47
C ARG A 503 29.91 0.59 -13.07
N THR A 504 30.53 -0.06 -14.05
CA THR A 504 31.64 0.44 -14.88
C THR A 504 31.28 0.39 -16.36
N GLU A 505 32.20 0.79 -17.24
CA GLU A 505 32.02 0.63 -18.68
C GLU A 505 32.08 -0.88 -19.10
N GLU A 506 32.76 -1.70 -18.32
CA GLU A 506 33.06 -3.10 -18.63
C GLU A 506 32.02 -4.06 -18.05
N GLY A 507 31.21 -3.61 -17.08
CA GLY A 507 30.23 -4.48 -16.45
C GLY A 507 29.47 -3.82 -15.29
N MET A 508 28.63 -4.63 -14.68
CA MET A 508 27.93 -4.27 -13.45
C MET A 508 27.98 -5.42 -12.45
N ARG A 509 28.10 -5.08 -11.16
CA ARG A 509 28.18 -6.05 -10.08
C ARG A 509 27.18 -5.73 -8.99
N TYR A 510 26.60 -6.78 -8.43
CA TYR A 510 25.77 -6.75 -7.24
C TYR A 510 26.36 -7.70 -6.19
N ASN A 511 26.91 -7.16 -5.10
CA ASN A 511 27.20 -7.96 -3.92
C ASN A 511 25.90 -8.06 -3.14
N PHE A 512 25.34 -9.26 -3.06
CA PHE A 512 24.01 -9.50 -2.51
C PHE A 512 24.11 -10.40 -1.28
N LYS A 513 23.73 -9.87 -0.12
CA LYS A 513 23.69 -10.61 1.15
C LYS A 513 22.26 -10.69 1.65
N SER A 514 21.75 -11.88 1.92
CA SER A 514 20.37 -12.09 2.34
C SER A 514 20.19 -13.45 3.02
N PRO A 515 19.12 -13.64 3.83
CA PRO A 515 18.77 -14.95 4.39
C PRO A 515 18.09 -15.87 3.38
N ALA A 516 18.07 -15.52 2.10
CA ALA A 516 17.33 -16.24 1.08
C ALA A 516 17.92 -17.63 0.79
N LYS A 517 17.05 -18.62 0.74
CA LYS A 517 17.37 -19.96 0.24
C LYS A 517 17.36 -20.00 -1.28
N ARG A 518 16.62 -19.09 -1.90
CA ARG A 518 16.49 -18.98 -3.35
C ARG A 518 16.37 -17.53 -3.78
N VAL A 519 17.16 -17.13 -4.76
CA VAL A 519 17.10 -15.82 -5.41
C VAL A 519 16.85 -16.02 -6.90
N LYS A 520 15.80 -15.40 -7.41
CA LYS A 520 15.57 -15.22 -8.85
C LYS A 520 16.04 -13.84 -9.22
N ALA A 521 17.22 -13.76 -9.83
CA ALA A 521 17.76 -12.48 -10.28
C ALA A 521 17.31 -12.18 -11.71
N HIS A 522 16.79 -10.95 -11.90
CA HIS A 522 16.32 -10.37 -13.16
C HIS A 522 17.02 -9.03 -13.35
N LEU A 523 18.24 -9.06 -13.89
CA LEU A 523 19.18 -7.95 -13.85
C LEU A 523 19.03 -7.06 -15.08
N LEU A 524 18.53 -5.85 -14.90
CA LEU A 524 18.37 -4.87 -15.99
C LEU A 524 19.71 -4.51 -16.63
N LEU A 525 19.80 -4.62 -17.94
CA LEU A 525 20.96 -4.17 -18.72
C LEU A 525 20.88 -2.67 -19.02
N PRO A 526 21.99 -1.93 -18.89
CA PRO A 526 22.06 -0.57 -19.40
C PRO A 526 21.82 -0.52 -20.92
N ASP A 527 21.27 0.60 -21.39
CA ASP A 527 21.01 0.81 -22.82
C ASP A 527 22.26 0.55 -23.68
N GLY A 528 22.06 -0.19 -24.78
CA GLY A 528 23.11 -0.52 -25.74
C GLY A 528 24.14 -1.54 -25.28
N LYS A 529 24.11 -1.98 -24.01
CA LYS A 529 25.05 -2.99 -23.50
C LYS A 529 24.56 -4.42 -23.80
N ASN A 530 25.48 -5.29 -24.22
CA ASN A 530 25.25 -6.72 -24.42
C ASN A 530 26.07 -7.51 -23.41
N PRO A 531 25.47 -8.46 -22.68
CA PRO A 531 26.23 -9.27 -21.75
C PRO A 531 27.09 -10.29 -22.53
N LYS A 532 28.36 -10.39 -22.17
CA LYS A 532 29.30 -11.40 -22.66
C LYS A 532 29.32 -12.62 -21.75
N ALA A 533 29.26 -12.38 -20.46
CA ALA A 533 29.24 -13.42 -19.43
C ALA A 533 28.50 -12.93 -18.19
N LEU A 534 28.00 -13.89 -17.42
CA LEU A 534 27.52 -13.73 -16.04
C LEU A 534 28.41 -14.58 -15.13
N LEU A 535 28.98 -13.96 -14.11
CA LEU A 535 29.63 -14.68 -13.03
C LEU A 535 28.73 -14.64 -11.78
N VAL A 536 28.55 -15.79 -11.16
CA VAL A 536 27.92 -15.90 -9.84
C VAL A 536 28.97 -16.45 -8.88
N ASP A 537 29.28 -15.71 -7.82
CA ASP A 537 30.35 -16.03 -6.87
C ASP A 537 31.70 -16.30 -7.56
N GLY A 538 32.00 -15.49 -8.58
CA GLY A 538 33.22 -15.57 -9.38
C GLY A 538 33.28 -16.72 -10.39
N LYS A 539 32.20 -17.50 -10.54
CA LYS A 539 32.11 -18.63 -11.50
C LYS A 539 31.19 -18.28 -12.65
N GLU A 540 31.66 -18.50 -13.86
CA GLU A 540 30.84 -18.34 -15.07
C GLU A 540 29.60 -19.24 -14.99
N THR A 541 28.44 -18.62 -15.16
CA THR A 541 27.13 -19.24 -14.94
C THR A 541 26.24 -19.00 -16.16
N ALA A 542 25.56 -20.07 -16.59
CA ALA A 542 24.60 -19.96 -17.68
C ALA A 542 23.41 -19.05 -17.26
N PHE A 543 22.97 -18.22 -18.17
CA PHE A 543 21.86 -17.30 -17.97
C PHE A 543 20.94 -17.28 -19.18
N THR A 544 19.75 -16.71 -19.03
CA THR A 544 18.85 -16.41 -20.15
C THR A 544 18.70 -14.90 -20.32
N LEU A 545 18.37 -14.50 -21.54
CA LEU A 545 18.00 -13.12 -21.83
C LEU A 545 16.50 -13.03 -21.97
N SER A 546 15.90 -12.07 -21.28
CA SER A 546 14.49 -11.74 -21.43
C SER A 546 14.29 -10.26 -21.80
N VAL A 547 13.09 -9.97 -22.27
CA VAL A 547 12.70 -8.63 -22.70
C VAL A 547 11.37 -8.28 -22.06
N VAL A 548 11.32 -7.12 -21.40
CA VAL A 548 10.09 -6.53 -20.88
C VAL A 548 9.90 -5.16 -21.54
N GLY A 549 8.90 -5.05 -22.42
CA GLY A 549 8.76 -3.86 -23.27
C GLY A 549 9.98 -3.70 -24.20
N GLN A 550 10.82 -2.70 -23.94
CA GLN A 550 12.06 -2.46 -24.67
C GLN A 550 13.30 -2.78 -23.83
N SER A 551 13.13 -3.04 -22.56
CA SER A 551 14.21 -3.29 -21.61
C SER A 551 14.66 -4.75 -21.66
N ARG A 552 15.96 -4.96 -21.53
CA ARG A 552 16.58 -6.30 -21.59
C ARG A 552 17.18 -6.66 -20.25
N TYR A 553 17.05 -7.94 -19.92
CA TYR A 553 17.47 -8.46 -18.63
C TYR A 553 18.30 -9.72 -18.77
N VAL A 554 19.18 -9.94 -17.81
CA VAL A 554 19.88 -11.21 -17.56
C VAL A 554 19.15 -11.93 -16.45
N ASP A 555 18.66 -13.15 -16.72
CA ASP A 555 17.90 -13.97 -15.78
C ASP A 555 18.71 -15.16 -15.31
N VAL A 556 18.76 -15.33 -14.00
CA VAL A 556 19.39 -16.48 -13.35
C VAL A 556 18.69 -16.79 -12.02
N ALA A 557 18.59 -18.06 -11.68
CA ALA A 557 18.12 -18.51 -10.38
C ALA A 557 19.26 -19.16 -9.61
N VAL A 558 19.48 -18.73 -8.38
CA VAL A 558 20.58 -19.23 -7.54
C VAL A 558 20.07 -19.59 -6.14
N SER A 559 20.82 -20.46 -5.46
CA SER A 559 20.67 -20.72 -4.03
C SER A 559 21.93 -20.18 -3.34
N PRO A 560 21.83 -19.04 -2.62
CA PRO A 560 23.00 -18.42 -2.00
C PRO A 560 23.72 -19.36 -1.04
N ALA A 561 25.05 -19.35 -1.10
CA ALA A 561 25.90 -20.08 -0.16
C ALA A 561 26.32 -19.13 0.97
N ASN A 562 26.11 -19.53 2.23
CA ASN A 562 26.44 -18.70 3.38
C ASN A 562 25.81 -17.28 3.34
N ASP A 563 24.55 -17.20 2.91
CA ASP A 563 23.77 -15.96 2.83
C ASP A 563 24.33 -14.91 1.83
N VAL A 564 25.20 -15.31 0.90
CA VAL A 564 25.82 -14.43 -0.10
C VAL A 564 25.60 -14.96 -1.49
N ALA A 565 25.33 -14.06 -2.43
CA ALA A 565 25.38 -14.31 -3.87
C ALA A 565 25.92 -13.05 -4.57
N ASP A 566 27.07 -13.16 -5.21
CA ASP A 566 27.66 -12.08 -5.98
C ASP A 566 27.36 -12.26 -7.46
N PHE A 567 26.67 -11.29 -8.05
CA PHE A 567 26.35 -11.28 -9.48
C PHE A 567 27.24 -10.29 -10.20
N GLU A 568 27.94 -10.71 -11.24
CA GLU A 568 28.74 -9.84 -12.09
C GLU A 568 28.40 -10.08 -13.57
N VAL A 569 27.80 -9.07 -14.21
CA VAL A 569 27.48 -9.08 -15.64
C VAL A 569 28.59 -8.35 -16.37
N MET A 570 29.30 -9.03 -17.26
CA MET A 570 30.37 -8.48 -18.11
C MET A 570 29.80 -8.03 -19.46
N PHE A 571 30.23 -6.84 -19.93
CA PHE A 571 29.81 -6.27 -21.23
C PHE A 571 30.85 -6.40 -22.32
#